data_8800f6d5d06b6f51aa5bdd28478c31bc
#
_entry.id   8800f6d5d06b6f51aa5bdd28478c31bc
#
_cell.length_a   1.000
_cell.length_b   1.000
_cell.length_c   1.000
_cell.angle_alpha   90.00
_cell.angle_beta   90.00
_cell.angle_gamma   90.00
#
_symmetry.space_group_name_H-M   'P 1'
#
loop_
_entity.id
_entity.type
_entity.pdbx_description
1 polymer ?
#
loop_
_entity_poly.entity_id
_entity_poly.type
_entity_poly.pdbx_seq_one_letter_code
_entity_poly.pdbx_strand_id
1 'polypeptide(L)'
;RELADEVIRPAAATADAERTVPTEVRTAAAEMGLHLVGVPAELEGIAEERSAVTGAIVLEELARGDMGIATAIMAPAAVATAIAAYGDADQQATYLPEFTSENPPLAAIALHEPHVLFDPFELRTTGRVEGDEIVLDGVKAIVPGAEAADLFIVSATIDGQARLVIVKPGTEGVKTEDDPAMGVRAARTA
;
A
#
# COMPACT_ATOMS: atom_id res chain seq x y z
N ARG A 1 20.14 2.58 -5.42
CA ARG A 1 20.73 1.90 -6.60
C ARG A 1 21.29 0.55 -6.23
N GLU A 2 22.18 0.46 -5.25
CA GLU A 2 22.80 -0.79 -4.82
C GLU A 2 21.73 -1.87 -4.54
N LEU A 3 20.72 -1.58 -3.73
CA LEU A 3 19.61 -2.50 -3.49
C LEU A 3 18.92 -2.96 -4.80
N ALA A 4 18.69 -2.04 -5.72
CA ALA A 4 18.03 -2.35 -7.00
C ALA A 4 18.92 -3.26 -7.89
N ASP A 5 20.21 -2.98 -7.97
CA ASP A 5 21.11 -3.71 -8.86
C ASP A 5 21.58 -5.04 -8.29
N GLU A 6 21.86 -5.12 -6.98
CA GLU A 6 22.50 -6.26 -6.34
C GLU A 6 21.51 -7.21 -5.66
N VAL A 7 20.31 -6.75 -5.29
CA VAL A 7 19.32 -7.55 -4.58
C VAL A 7 18.04 -7.73 -5.40
N ILE A 8 17.40 -6.62 -5.82
CA ILE A 8 16.09 -6.70 -6.50
C ILE A 8 16.23 -7.34 -7.88
N ARG A 9 17.13 -6.85 -8.72
CA ARG A 9 17.28 -7.33 -10.11
C ARG A 9 17.63 -8.82 -10.21
N PRO A 10 18.57 -9.38 -9.42
CA PRO A 10 18.81 -10.81 -9.41
C PRO A 10 17.59 -11.64 -8.98
N ALA A 11 16.76 -11.12 -8.09
CA ALA A 11 15.57 -11.80 -7.58
C ALA A 11 14.35 -11.71 -8.52
N ALA A 12 14.35 -10.78 -9.49
CA ALA A 12 13.18 -10.43 -10.30
C ALA A 12 12.52 -11.62 -11.01
N ALA A 13 13.33 -12.49 -11.66
CA ALA A 13 12.81 -13.64 -12.41
C ALA A 13 12.11 -14.66 -11.49
N THR A 14 12.68 -14.93 -10.32
CA THR A 14 12.08 -15.83 -9.32
C THR A 14 10.83 -15.22 -8.72
N ALA A 15 10.89 -13.94 -8.34
CA ALA A 15 9.76 -13.22 -7.79
C ALA A 15 8.57 -13.17 -8.75
N ASP A 16 8.82 -12.97 -10.05
CA ASP A 16 7.78 -13.01 -11.08
C ASP A 16 7.18 -14.40 -11.24
N ALA A 17 8.01 -15.44 -11.29
CA ALA A 17 7.57 -16.83 -11.46
C ALA A 17 6.72 -17.29 -10.25
N GLU A 18 7.17 -17.01 -9.05
CA GLU A 18 6.54 -17.41 -7.78
C GLU A 18 5.43 -16.46 -7.33
N ARG A 19 5.28 -15.32 -8.01
CA ARG A 19 4.29 -14.28 -7.69
C ARG A 19 4.40 -13.81 -6.23
N THR A 20 5.62 -13.65 -5.75
CA THR A 20 5.89 -13.19 -4.39
C THR A 20 7.25 -12.50 -4.31
N VAL A 21 7.40 -11.57 -3.38
CA VAL A 21 8.69 -10.97 -3.08
C VAL A 21 9.48 -11.91 -2.20
N PRO A 22 10.70 -12.34 -2.59
CA PRO A 22 11.55 -13.18 -1.77
C PRO A 22 11.85 -12.55 -0.40
N THR A 23 12.01 -13.41 0.63
CA THR A 23 12.23 -12.96 2.01
C THR A 23 13.49 -12.10 2.15
N GLU A 24 14.57 -12.48 1.47
CA GLU A 24 15.82 -11.73 1.49
C GLU A 24 15.68 -10.30 0.95
N VAL A 25 14.83 -10.11 -0.06
CA VAL A 25 14.54 -8.76 -0.60
C VAL A 25 13.75 -7.94 0.40
N ARG A 26 12.75 -8.54 1.05
CA ARG A 26 11.97 -7.88 2.10
C ARG A 26 12.84 -7.48 3.29
N THR A 27 13.73 -8.38 3.72
CA THR A 27 14.68 -8.10 4.81
C THR A 27 15.61 -6.94 4.45
N ALA A 28 16.24 -6.96 3.28
CA ALA A 28 17.11 -5.89 2.84
C ALA A 28 16.36 -4.53 2.71
N ALA A 29 15.12 -4.55 2.25
CA ALA A 29 14.28 -3.36 2.18
C ALA A 29 13.93 -2.82 3.59
N ALA A 30 13.64 -3.70 4.54
CA ALA A 30 13.35 -3.33 5.92
C ALA A 30 14.59 -2.77 6.63
N GLU A 31 15.77 -3.39 6.44
CA GLU A 31 17.05 -2.89 6.98
C GLU A 31 17.39 -1.48 6.47
N MET A 32 16.97 -1.14 5.25
CA MET A 32 17.09 0.21 4.70
C MET A 32 15.99 1.18 5.19
N GLY A 33 15.04 0.73 5.99
CA GLY A 33 13.95 1.55 6.50
C GLY A 33 12.93 1.97 5.44
N LEU A 34 12.78 1.25 4.32
CA LEU A 34 11.87 1.67 3.25
C LEU A 34 10.41 1.73 3.69
N HIS A 35 10.00 0.91 4.65
CA HIS A 35 8.67 0.94 5.26
C HIS A 35 8.41 2.21 6.09
N LEU A 36 9.49 2.87 6.56
CA LEU A 36 9.42 4.08 7.38
C LEU A 36 9.30 5.38 6.56
N VAL A 37 9.47 5.32 5.24
CA VAL A 37 9.46 6.51 4.36
C VAL A 37 8.17 7.32 4.47
N GLY A 38 7.05 6.66 4.77
CA GLY A 38 5.74 7.31 4.95
C GLY A 38 5.45 7.76 6.39
N VAL A 39 6.27 7.41 7.37
CA VAL A 39 6.06 7.70 8.79
C VAL A 39 6.81 8.98 9.17
N PRO A 40 6.14 9.97 9.81
CA PRO A 40 6.78 11.18 10.30
C PRO A 40 7.92 10.91 11.30
N ALA A 41 8.97 11.74 11.27
CA ALA A 41 10.14 11.58 12.14
C ALA A 41 9.78 11.67 13.64
N GLU A 42 8.79 12.49 14.00
CA GLU A 42 8.28 12.62 15.37
C GLU A 42 7.57 11.34 15.88
N LEU A 43 7.25 10.40 15.00
CA LEU A 43 6.69 9.09 15.30
C LEU A 43 7.67 7.95 14.97
N GLU A 44 8.96 8.22 15.13
CA GLU A 44 10.05 7.26 14.89
C GLU A 44 10.23 6.83 13.42
N GLY A 45 9.60 7.56 12.48
CA GLY A 45 9.81 7.39 11.06
C GLY A 45 11.05 8.12 10.55
N ILE A 46 11.22 8.15 9.24
CA ILE A 46 12.36 8.85 8.59
C ILE A 46 11.94 10.06 7.74
N ALA A 47 10.64 10.38 7.71
CA ALA A 47 10.12 11.51 6.96
C ALA A 47 10.23 12.81 7.78
N GLU A 48 11.27 13.62 7.54
CA GLU A 48 11.38 14.97 8.11
C GLU A 48 10.36 15.92 7.47
N GLU A 49 10.22 15.82 6.15
CA GLU A 49 9.19 16.52 5.37
C GLU A 49 8.58 15.58 4.34
N ARG A 50 7.27 15.68 4.15
CA ARG A 50 6.60 14.93 3.09
C ARG A 50 7.00 15.46 1.72
N SER A 51 7.71 14.64 0.95
CA SER A 51 8.15 14.97 -0.40
C SER A 51 7.69 13.90 -1.40
N ALA A 52 6.73 14.26 -2.26
CA ALA A 52 6.31 13.41 -3.36
C ALA A 52 7.45 13.13 -4.35
N VAL A 53 8.36 14.10 -4.52
CA VAL A 53 9.54 13.95 -5.39
C VAL A 53 10.49 12.89 -4.84
N THR A 54 10.77 12.91 -3.54
CA THR A 54 11.59 11.88 -2.87
C THR A 54 10.97 10.51 -3.03
N GLY A 55 9.66 10.38 -2.79
CA GLY A 55 8.93 9.13 -2.98
C GLY A 55 9.01 8.61 -4.42
N ALA A 56 8.86 9.49 -5.41
CA ALA A 56 8.97 9.14 -6.82
C ALA A 56 10.39 8.66 -7.19
N ILE A 57 11.43 9.34 -6.71
CA ILE A 57 12.84 8.96 -6.96
C ILE A 57 13.15 7.60 -6.33
N VAL A 58 12.70 7.37 -5.08
CA VAL A 58 12.89 6.08 -4.40
C VAL A 58 12.22 4.96 -5.20
N LEU A 59 10.95 5.14 -5.57
CA LEU A 59 10.20 4.15 -6.33
C LEU A 59 10.82 3.89 -7.71
N GLU A 60 11.26 4.93 -8.43
CA GLU A 60 11.94 4.81 -9.72
C GLU A 60 13.24 3.99 -9.60
N GLU A 61 14.08 4.29 -8.60
CA GLU A 61 15.32 3.56 -8.39
C GLU A 61 15.09 2.09 -8.01
N LEU A 62 14.07 1.78 -7.22
CA LEU A 62 13.70 0.41 -6.88
C LEU A 62 13.11 -0.32 -8.10
N ALA A 63 12.21 0.33 -8.85
CA ALA A 63 11.57 -0.22 -10.04
C ALA A 63 12.57 -0.49 -11.18
N ARG A 64 13.72 0.15 -11.17
CA ARG A 64 14.84 -0.15 -12.07
C ARG A 64 15.37 -1.59 -11.86
N GLY A 65 15.25 -2.13 -10.66
CA GLY A 65 15.49 -3.54 -10.37
C GLY A 65 14.34 -4.43 -10.86
N ASP A 66 13.15 -4.21 -10.31
CA ASP A 66 11.89 -4.83 -10.73
C ASP A 66 10.70 -4.01 -10.20
N MET A 67 9.75 -3.69 -11.07
CA MET A 67 8.60 -2.85 -10.72
C MET A 67 7.60 -3.56 -9.80
N GLY A 68 7.41 -4.87 -9.96
CA GLY A 68 6.51 -5.65 -9.12
C GLY A 68 7.01 -5.73 -7.68
N ILE A 69 8.29 -6.02 -7.51
CA ILE A 69 8.95 -6.01 -6.20
C ILE A 69 8.89 -4.60 -5.59
N ALA A 70 9.26 -3.56 -6.35
CA ALA A 70 9.25 -2.18 -5.86
C ALA A 70 7.86 -1.76 -5.36
N THR A 71 6.82 -2.09 -6.11
CA THR A 71 5.43 -1.79 -5.75
C THR A 71 5.02 -2.51 -4.46
N ALA A 72 5.39 -3.79 -4.33
CA ALA A 72 5.05 -4.58 -3.15
C ALA A 72 5.74 -4.10 -1.87
N ILE A 73 7.05 -3.78 -1.93
CA ILE A 73 7.80 -3.34 -0.76
C ILE A 73 7.49 -1.90 -0.33
N MET A 74 6.99 -1.07 -1.25
CA MET A 74 6.59 0.31 -0.96
C MET A 74 5.12 0.47 -0.57
N ALA A 75 4.30 -0.57 -0.71
CA ALA A 75 2.88 -0.50 -0.38
C ALA A 75 2.60 -0.09 1.09
N PRO A 76 3.30 -0.64 2.12
CA PRO A 76 3.12 -0.19 3.49
C PRO A 76 3.49 1.29 3.70
N ALA A 77 4.59 1.77 3.11
CA ALA A 77 4.99 3.17 3.19
C ALA A 77 3.94 4.11 2.55
N ALA A 78 3.29 3.68 1.47
CA ALA A 78 2.21 4.44 0.85
C ALA A 78 0.98 4.55 1.78
N VAL A 79 0.62 3.47 2.49
CA VAL A 79 -0.46 3.47 3.50
C VAL A 79 -0.10 4.39 4.67
N ALA A 80 1.11 4.28 5.23
CA ALA A 80 1.57 5.16 6.30
C ALA A 80 1.53 6.64 5.86
N THR A 81 1.98 6.94 4.62
CA THR A 81 1.88 8.28 4.03
C THR A 81 0.44 8.79 3.98
N ALA A 82 -0.51 7.93 3.57
CA ALA A 82 -1.92 8.31 3.49
C ALA A 82 -2.50 8.63 4.87
N ILE A 83 -2.18 7.81 5.89
CA ILE A 83 -2.61 8.04 7.27
C ILE A 83 -1.98 9.32 7.84
N ALA A 84 -0.67 9.53 7.64
CA ALA A 84 0.02 10.73 8.09
C ALA A 84 -0.51 12.01 7.44
N ALA A 85 -0.95 11.93 6.17
CA ALA A 85 -1.40 13.09 5.41
C ALA A 85 -2.87 13.46 5.64
N TYR A 86 -3.72 12.46 5.87
CA TYR A 86 -5.18 12.61 5.82
C TYR A 86 -5.90 12.03 7.05
N GLY A 87 -5.24 11.23 7.86
CA GLY A 87 -5.77 10.72 9.11
C GLY A 87 -5.91 11.83 10.17
N ASP A 88 -6.90 11.72 11.02
CA ASP A 88 -7.01 12.55 12.21
C ASP A 88 -5.98 12.12 13.29
N ALA A 89 -5.92 12.88 14.40
CA ALA A 89 -4.94 12.64 15.45
C ALA A 89 -5.07 11.24 16.10
N ASP A 90 -6.29 10.74 16.24
CA ASP A 90 -6.55 9.43 16.84
C ASP A 90 -6.16 8.30 15.88
N GLN A 91 -6.43 8.47 14.59
CA GLN A 91 -6.02 7.54 13.55
C GLN A 91 -4.50 7.49 13.43
N GLN A 92 -3.84 8.65 13.39
CA GLN A 92 -2.37 8.71 13.35
C GLN A 92 -1.74 8.05 14.59
N ALA A 93 -2.23 8.37 15.78
CA ALA A 93 -1.74 7.79 17.03
C ALA A 93 -1.98 6.28 17.14
N THR A 94 -3.05 5.78 16.52
CA THR A 94 -3.41 4.36 16.55
C THR A 94 -2.60 3.53 15.56
N TYR A 95 -2.44 4.01 14.32
CA TYR A 95 -1.93 3.18 13.23
C TYR A 95 -0.47 3.43 12.87
N LEU A 96 0.05 4.67 12.97
CA LEU A 96 1.41 4.96 12.54
C LEU A 96 2.49 4.26 13.38
N PRO A 97 2.35 4.09 14.71
CA PRO A 97 3.34 3.36 15.50
C PRO A 97 3.48 1.88 15.11
N GLU A 98 2.44 1.28 14.50
CA GLU A 98 2.53 -0.11 14.05
C GLU A 98 3.59 -0.27 12.94
N PHE A 99 3.78 0.74 12.09
CA PHE A 99 4.77 0.71 11.01
C PHE A 99 6.22 0.85 11.49
N THR A 100 6.45 1.34 12.71
CA THR A 100 7.80 1.44 13.31
C THR A 100 8.14 0.25 14.21
N SER A 101 7.21 -0.70 14.36
CA SER A 101 7.40 -1.90 15.17
C SER A 101 8.40 -2.87 14.53
N GLU A 102 8.87 -3.86 15.31
CA GLU A 102 9.73 -4.94 14.81
C GLU A 102 9.08 -5.77 13.69
N ASN A 103 7.75 -5.83 13.66
CA ASN A 103 6.96 -6.54 12.66
C ASN A 103 5.94 -5.58 12.05
N PRO A 104 6.36 -4.70 11.13
CA PRO A 104 5.47 -3.73 10.53
C PRO A 104 4.38 -4.43 9.72
N PRO A 105 3.14 -3.89 9.72
CA PRO A 105 2.02 -4.50 9.02
C PRO A 105 2.27 -4.51 7.51
N LEU A 106 1.84 -5.56 6.85
CA LEU A 106 1.61 -5.53 5.41
C LEU A 106 0.36 -4.69 5.16
N ALA A 107 0.46 -3.70 4.30
CA ALA A 107 -0.65 -2.78 4.10
C ALA A 107 -0.82 -2.45 2.61
N ALA A 108 -2.04 -2.19 2.19
CA ALA A 108 -2.37 -1.96 0.79
C ALA A 108 -3.32 -0.78 0.61
N ILE A 109 -3.12 -0.03 -0.49
CA ILE A 109 -4.04 1.03 -0.90
C ILE A 109 -4.91 0.52 -2.03
N ALA A 110 -6.21 0.42 -1.79
CA ALA A 110 -7.23 0.00 -2.71
C ALA A 110 -7.92 1.23 -3.33
N LEU A 111 -7.31 1.78 -4.38
CA LEU A 111 -7.81 2.95 -5.11
C LEU A 111 -8.50 2.57 -6.40
N HIS A 112 -7.82 1.80 -7.24
CA HIS A 112 -8.27 1.48 -8.59
C HIS A 112 -9.56 0.66 -8.60
N GLU A 113 -10.44 0.91 -9.58
CA GLU A 113 -11.68 0.18 -9.79
C GLU A 113 -11.70 -0.49 -11.17
N PRO A 114 -12.35 -1.65 -11.32
CA PRO A 114 -12.31 -2.46 -12.54
C PRO A 114 -13.21 -1.90 -13.64
N HIS A 115 -12.95 -0.66 -14.07
CA HIS A 115 -13.66 -0.06 -15.20
C HIS A 115 -12.73 0.77 -16.08
N VAL A 116 -13.15 0.94 -17.33
CA VAL A 116 -12.43 1.73 -18.33
C VAL A 116 -12.46 3.21 -17.93
N LEU A 117 -11.35 3.91 -18.14
CA LEU A 117 -11.19 5.34 -17.83
C LEU A 117 -11.43 5.64 -16.33
N PHE A 118 -10.83 4.83 -15.46
CA PHE A 118 -10.88 5.06 -14.01
C PHE A 118 -10.40 6.48 -13.67
N ASP A 119 -11.21 7.20 -12.88
CA ASP A 119 -10.86 8.48 -12.29
C ASP A 119 -10.90 8.34 -10.76
N PRO A 120 -9.80 8.63 -10.04
CA PRO A 120 -9.75 8.51 -8.58
C PRO A 120 -10.67 9.50 -7.84
N PHE A 121 -11.23 10.49 -8.53
CA PHE A 121 -12.19 11.45 -7.98
C PHE A 121 -13.64 11.15 -8.38
N GLU A 122 -13.86 10.20 -9.31
CA GLU A 122 -15.19 9.76 -9.74
C GLU A 122 -15.38 8.26 -9.43
N LEU A 123 -15.38 7.94 -8.13
CA LEU A 123 -15.42 6.56 -7.64
C LEU A 123 -16.83 5.96 -7.75
N ARG A 124 -16.89 4.69 -8.15
CA ARG A 124 -18.10 3.86 -8.10
C ARG A 124 -18.28 3.15 -6.76
N THR A 125 -17.20 2.89 -6.05
CA THR A 125 -17.27 2.43 -4.67
C THR A 125 -17.90 3.52 -3.83
N THR A 126 -18.95 3.18 -3.10
CA THR A 126 -19.70 4.11 -2.24
C THR A 126 -19.58 3.71 -0.78
N GLY A 127 -19.77 4.68 0.09
CA GLY A 127 -19.89 4.45 1.52
C GLY A 127 -21.05 5.28 2.09
N ARG A 128 -21.69 4.73 3.12
CA ARG A 128 -22.71 5.44 3.88
C ARG A 128 -22.42 5.30 5.37
N VAL A 129 -22.68 6.38 6.11
CA VAL A 129 -22.55 6.40 7.56
C VAL A 129 -23.81 5.80 8.19
N GLU A 130 -23.66 4.78 9.03
CA GLU A 130 -24.72 4.16 9.79
C GLU A 130 -24.34 4.13 11.28
N GLY A 131 -24.80 5.13 12.04
CA GLY A 131 -24.38 5.32 13.42
C GLY A 131 -22.88 5.64 13.53
N ASP A 132 -22.12 4.77 14.21
CA ASP A 132 -20.67 4.91 14.37
C ASP A 132 -19.87 4.08 13.33
N GLU A 133 -20.55 3.51 12.36
CA GLU A 133 -19.94 2.66 11.34
C GLU A 133 -20.04 3.27 9.95
N ILE A 134 -19.14 2.86 9.05
CA ILE A 134 -19.20 3.18 7.61
C ILE A 134 -19.42 1.86 6.87
N VAL A 135 -20.54 1.74 6.17
CA VAL A 135 -20.83 0.61 5.31
C VAL A 135 -20.36 0.92 3.90
N LEU A 136 -19.41 0.15 3.38
CA LEU A 136 -18.86 0.27 2.03
C LEU A 136 -19.54 -0.71 1.08
N ASP A 137 -19.72 -0.28 -0.17
CA ASP A 137 -20.19 -1.13 -1.27
C ASP A 137 -19.41 -0.79 -2.55
N GLY A 138 -18.75 -1.79 -3.11
CA GLY A 138 -17.95 -1.62 -4.33
C GLY A 138 -16.88 -2.69 -4.52
N VAL A 139 -16.11 -2.51 -5.58
CA VAL A 139 -15.02 -3.42 -5.96
C VAL A 139 -13.78 -2.60 -6.28
N LYS A 140 -12.64 -3.03 -5.74
CA LYS A 140 -11.33 -2.54 -6.10
C LYS A 140 -10.58 -3.58 -6.91
N ALA A 141 -9.63 -3.17 -7.73
CA ALA A 141 -8.87 -4.05 -8.61
C ALA A 141 -7.39 -3.65 -8.66
N ILE A 142 -6.55 -4.61 -9.00
CA ILE A 142 -5.10 -4.41 -9.15
C ILE A 142 -4.49 -3.79 -7.88
N VAL A 143 -4.94 -4.29 -6.71
CA VAL A 143 -4.46 -3.81 -5.40
C VAL A 143 -3.21 -4.60 -5.02
N PRO A 144 -2.01 -3.98 -5.02
CA PRO A 144 -0.77 -4.69 -4.70
C PRO A 144 -0.75 -5.18 -3.25
N GLY A 145 -0.41 -6.46 -3.05
CA GLY A 145 -0.27 -7.06 -1.73
C GLY A 145 -1.57 -7.30 -0.97
N ALA A 146 -2.73 -7.13 -1.60
CA ALA A 146 -4.03 -7.19 -0.92
C ALA A 146 -4.32 -8.53 -0.23
N GLU A 147 -3.86 -9.65 -0.81
CA GLU A 147 -4.12 -10.98 -0.23
C GLU A 147 -3.49 -11.18 1.15
N ALA A 148 -2.35 -10.51 1.40
CA ALA A 148 -1.60 -10.64 2.65
C ALA A 148 -1.67 -9.37 3.53
N ALA A 149 -2.50 -8.40 3.15
CA ALA A 149 -2.56 -7.13 3.87
C ALA A 149 -3.23 -7.27 5.25
N ASP A 150 -2.61 -6.69 6.25
CA ASP A 150 -3.14 -6.54 7.61
C ASP A 150 -3.99 -5.27 7.76
N LEU A 151 -3.88 -4.36 6.78
CA LEU A 151 -4.57 -3.07 6.76
C LEU A 151 -4.81 -2.61 5.32
N PHE A 152 -6.01 -2.09 5.06
CA PHE A 152 -6.34 -1.45 3.79
C PHE A 152 -6.69 0.02 3.99
N ILE A 153 -6.27 0.85 3.03
CA ILE A 153 -6.88 2.14 2.76
C ILE A 153 -7.75 2.01 1.52
N VAL A 154 -9.05 2.16 1.67
CA VAL A 154 -10.02 2.02 0.57
C VAL A 154 -10.58 3.39 0.21
N SER A 155 -10.52 3.76 -1.08
CA SER A 155 -11.19 4.97 -1.56
C SER A 155 -12.67 4.70 -1.83
N ALA A 156 -13.53 5.61 -1.40
CA ALA A 156 -14.97 5.54 -1.63
C ALA A 156 -15.58 6.93 -1.72
N THR A 157 -16.72 7.04 -2.41
CA THR A 157 -17.55 8.24 -2.37
C THR A 157 -18.49 8.16 -1.17
N ILE A 158 -18.33 9.09 -0.22
CA ILE A 158 -19.18 9.22 0.97
C ILE A 158 -19.73 10.66 0.98
N ASP A 159 -21.03 10.81 1.06
CA ASP A 159 -21.71 12.12 1.01
C ASP A 159 -21.29 12.99 -0.20
N GLY A 160 -21.10 12.33 -1.36
CA GLY A 160 -20.71 12.98 -2.62
C GLY A 160 -19.25 13.44 -2.68
N GLN A 161 -18.40 13.01 -1.74
CA GLN A 161 -16.98 13.34 -1.71
C GLN A 161 -16.11 12.09 -1.71
N ALA A 162 -14.99 12.13 -2.42
CA ALA A 162 -13.97 11.08 -2.32
C ALA A 162 -13.35 11.07 -0.91
N ARG A 163 -13.38 9.93 -0.26
CA ARG A 163 -12.84 9.69 1.08
C ARG A 163 -11.92 8.48 1.07
N LEU A 164 -11.00 8.43 2.03
CA LEU A 164 -10.19 7.27 2.32
C LEU A 164 -10.70 6.64 3.62
N VAL A 165 -10.95 5.34 3.58
CA VAL A 165 -11.48 4.59 4.73
C VAL A 165 -10.46 3.51 5.12
N ILE A 166 -10.13 3.44 6.40
CA ILE A 166 -9.29 2.37 6.95
C ILE A 166 -10.16 1.12 7.13
N VAL A 167 -9.74 0.01 6.54
CA VAL A 167 -10.45 -1.28 6.60
C VAL A 167 -9.49 -2.36 7.07
N LYS A 168 -9.90 -3.17 8.04
CA LYS A 168 -9.13 -4.33 8.51
C LYS A 168 -9.53 -5.60 7.77
N PRO A 169 -8.60 -6.52 7.50
CA PRO A 169 -8.96 -7.86 6.99
C PRO A 169 -9.88 -8.55 8.00
N GLY A 170 -10.80 -9.35 7.49
CA GLY A 170 -11.80 -10.03 8.34
C GLY A 170 -13.01 -9.18 8.72
N THR A 171 -13.06 -7.90 8.33
CA THR A 171 -14.30 -7.11 8.39
C THR A 171 -15.39 -7.82 7.58
N GLU A 172 -16.60 -7.94 8.13
CA GLU A 172 -17.72 -8.62 7.49
C GLU A 172 -17.98 -8.04 6.09
N GLY A 173 -18.13 -8.91 5.09
CA GLY A 173 -18.35 -8.52 3.69
C GLY A 173 -17.07 -8.26 2.89
N VAL A 174 -15.90 -8.11 3.52
CA VAL A 174 -14.62 -7.96 2.80
C VAL A 174 -14.18 -9.30 2.23
N LYS A 175 -13.92 -9.32 0.92
CA LYS A 175 -13.36 -10.47 0.20
C LYS A 175 -12.21 -10.01 -0.67
N THR A 176 -11.15 -10.79 -0.69
CA THR A 176 -10.02 -10.63 -1.60
C THR A 176 -10.00 -11.81 -2.57
N GLU A 177 -9.89 -11.53 -3.85
CA GLU A 177 -9.80 -12.53 -4.92
C GLU A 177 -8.55 -12.20 -5.75
N ASP A 178 -7.83 -13.22 -6.18
CA ASP A 178 -6.63 -13.06 -7.00
C ASP A 178 -6.98 -12.34 -8.32
N ASP A 179 -6.32 -11.23 -8.60
CA ASP A 179 -6.49 -10.42 -9.82
C ASP A 179 -5.14 -10.35 -10.56
N PRO A 180 -4.77 -11.43 -11.31
CA PRO A 180 -3.44 -11.58 -11.87
C PRO A 180 -3.22 -10.60 -13.01
N ALA A 181 -2.33 -9.64 -12.80
CA ALA A 181 -1.86 -8.75 -13.85
C ALA A 181 -0.88 -9.46 -14.80
N MET A 182 -0.80 -8.99 -16.05
CA MET A 182 0.13 -9.51 -17.06
C MET A 182 1.60 -9.17 -16.71
N GLY A 183 1.84 -8.09 -15.97
CA GLY A 183 3.13 -7.70 -15.39
C GLY A 183 3.00 -7.52 -13.87
N VAL A 184 4.04 -7.04 -13.22
CA VAL A 184 4.11 -6.76 -11.78
C VAL A 184 3.69 -7.95 -10.88
N ARG A 185 3.92 -9.16 -11.34
CA ARG A 185 3.39 -10.39 -10.71
C ARG A 185 3.89 -10.60 -9.29
N ALA A 186 5.11 -10.12 -8.97
CA ALA A 186 5.64 -10.17 -7.61
C ALA A 186 4.83 -9.32 -6.61
N ALA A 187 4.08 -8.33 -7.08
CA ALA A 187 3.21 -7.51 -6.25
C ALA A 187 1.92 -8.25 -5.80
N ARG A 188 1.59 -9.39 -6.41
CA ARG A 188 0.44 -10.24 -6.09
C ARG A 188 -0.83 -9.42 -5.92
N THR A 189 -1.29 -8.87 -7.02
CA THR A 189 -2.51 -8.04 -7.06
C THR A 189 -3.77 -8.88 -6.83
N ALA A 190 -4.72 -8.31 -6.11
CA ALA A 190 -6.04 -8.86 -5.86
C ALA A 190 -7.10 -7.76 -5.96
#